data_ac9cf656e00c75bce8c9c4f430be2bd5
#
_entry.id   ac9cf656e00c75bce8c9c4f430be2bd5
#
_cell.length_a   1.000
_cell.length_b   1.000
_cell.length_c   1.000
_cell.angle_alpha   90.00
_cell.angle_beta   90.00
_cell.angle_gamma   90.00
#
_symmetry.space_group_name_H-M   'P 1'
#
loop_
_entity.id
_entity.type
_entity.pdbx_description
1 polymer ?
#
loop_
_entity_poly.entity_id
_entity_poly.type
_entity_poly.pdbx_seq_one_letter_code
_entity_poly.pdbx_strand_id
1 'polypeptide(L)'
;KSPKWIAKRGRILRRDSYECQNCKRYFKTKTATTVHHIYFYEDYPKLSLVSWNLISLCSECHNKMHNRFDDTPTKLGISLQEKKKKEFENWLYPPTNRDKN
;
A
#
# COMPACT_ATOMS: atom_id res chain seq x y z
N LYS A 1 16.97 4.88 -7.85
CA LYS A 1 15.55 4.62 -7.93
C LYS A 1 15.01 5.05 -9.27
N SER A 2 14.00 4.35 -9.75
CA SER A 2 13.46 4.64 -11.07
C SER A 2 12.69 5.96 -11.07
N PRO A 3 12.74 6.71 -12.19
CA PRO A 3 11.93 7.92 -12.31
C PRO A 3 10.43 7.64 -12.16
N LYS A 4 9.96 6.49 -12.62
CA LYS A 4 8.55 6.10 -12.49
C LYS A 4 8.14 5.97 -11.04
N TRP A 5 8.99 5.36 -10.23
CA TRP A 5 8.71 5.22 -8.79
C TRP A 5 8.70 6.58 -8.09
N ILE A 6 9.68 7.42 -8.38
CA ILE A 6 9.77 8.75 -7.78
C ILE A 6 8.50 9.55 -8.07
N ALA A 7 8.06 9.55 -9.32
CA ALA A 7 6.85 10.25 -9.72
C ALA A 7 5.60 9.67 -9.04
N LYS A 8 5.50 8.35 -9.01
CA LYS A 8 4.34 7.67 -8.40
C LYS A 8 4.28 7.94 -6.90
N ARG A 9 5.43 7.83 -6.24
CA ARG A 9 5.54 8.12 -4.81
C ARG A 9 5.04 9.52 -4.49
N GLY A 10 5.46 10.50 -5.27
CA GLY A 10 5.01 11.87 -5.08
C GLY A 10 3.50 12.02 -5.22
N ARG A 11 2.91 11.34 -6.22
CA ARG A 11 1.46 11.40 -6.41
C ARG A 11 0.69 10.77 -5.25
N ILE A 12 1.20 9.67 -4.72
CA ILE A 12 0.55 9.01 -3.58
C ILE A 12 0.63 9.89 -2.33
N LEU A 13 1.79 10.47 -2.06
CA LEU A 13 1.92 11.38 -0.92
C LEU A 13 0.94 12.55 -1.03
N ARG A 14 0.80 13.14 -2.22
CA ARG A 14 -0.16 14.22 -2.44
C ARG A 14 -1.60 13.73 -2.27
N ARG A 15 -1.93 12.54 -2.80
CA ARG A 15 -3.26 11.95 -2.63
C ARG A 15 -3.63 11.85 -1.15
N ASP A 16 -2.66 11.47 -0.32
CA ASP A 16 -2.86 11.25 1.10
C ASP A 16 -2.57 12.50 1.94
N SER A 17 -2.39 13.65 1.29
CA SER A 17 -2.15 14.94 1.94
C SER A 17 -0.93 14.93 2.85
N TYR A 18 0.07 14.12 2.52
CA TYR A 18 1.30 13.96 3.31
C TYR A 18 1.03 13.52 4.74
N GLU A 19 -0.12 12.89 4.98
CA GLU A 19 -0.47 12.39 6.31
C GLU A 19 -0.33 10.87 6.36
N CYS A 20 0.20 10.38 7.49
CA CYS A 20 0.25 8.95 7.75
C CYS A 20 -1.18 8.41 7.84
N GLN A 21 -1.56 7.55 6.93
CA GLN A 21 -2.92 7.04 6.85
C GLN A 21 -3.25 6.09 8.00
N ASN A 22 -2.26 5.41 8.55
CA ASN A 22 -2.48 4.56 9.72
C ASN A 22 -2.72 5.38 10.99
N CYS A 23 -1.91 6.43 11.20
CA CYS A 23 -2.13 7.33 12.34
C CYS A 23 -3.49 8.01 12.24
N LYS A 24 -3.86 8.46 11.04
CA LYS A 24 -5.13 9.13 10.80
C LYS A 24 -6.31 8.24 11.17
N ARG A 25 -6.21 6.96 10.90
CA ARG A 25 -7.24 5.98 11.25
C ARG A 25 -7.52 5.95 12.76
N TYR A 26 -6.50 6.23 13.56
CA TYR A 26 -6.63 6.28 15.02
C TYR A 26 -6.74 7.71 15.53
N PHE A 27 -7.17 8.63 14.68
CA PHE A 27 -7.41 10.04 15.02
C PHE A 27 -6.15 10.76 15.47
N LYS A 28 -4.99 10.34 14.95
CA LYS A 28 -3.72 11.00 15.19
C LYS A 28 -3.25 11.66 13.92
N THR A 29 -2.56 12.79 14.06
CA THR A 29 -1.99 13.51 12.93
C THR A 29 -0.48 13.35 12.94
N LYS A 30 0.06 12.75 11.89
CA LYS A 30 1.50 12.58 11.75
C LYS A 30 1.87 12.63 10.28
N THR A 31 2.96 13.33 9.98
CA THR A 31 3.44 13.46 8.60
C THR A 31 3.91 12.12 8.06
N ALA A 32 3.50 11.81 6.85
CA ALA A 32 3.97 10.63 6.14
C ALA A 32 5.31 10.93 5.48
N THR A 33 6.24 10.00 5.61
CA THR A 33 7.57 10.10 5.00
C THR A 33 7.87 8.95 4.05
N THR A 34 7.00 7.95 4.00
CA THR A 34 7.22 6.72 3.27
C THR A 34 5.95 6.31 2.53
N VAL A 35 6.11 5.74 1.35
CA VAL A 35 5.01 5.10 0.65
C VAL A 35 5.25 3.60 0.70
N HIS A 36 4.30 2.90 1.30
CA HIS A 36 4.38 1.47 1.59
C HIS A 36 3.61 0.67 0.55
N HIS A 37 4.19 -0.45 0.11
CA HIS A 37 3.51 -1.43 -0.74
C HIS A 37 2.66 -2.34 0.15
N ILE A 38 1.34 -2.28 0.02
CA ILE A 38 0.41 -3.08 0.85
C ILE A 38 0.62 -4.56 0.60
N TYR A 39 0.58 -4.98 -0.65
CA TYR A 39 1.07 -6.29 -1.08
C TYR A 39 2.52 -6.08 -1.49
N PHE A 40 3.42 -6.78 -0.83
CA PHE A 40 4.85 -6.46 -0.86
C PHE A 40 5.45 -6.59 -2.25
N TYR A 41 6.37 -5.67 -2.56
CA TYR A 41 7.04 -5.62 -3.85
C TYR A 41 7.70 -6.95 -4.21
N GLU A 42 8.34 -7.59 -3.25
CA GLU A 42 9.08 -8.82 -3.51
C GLU A 42 8.18 -9.95 -3.98
N ASP A 43 6.95 -10.00 -3.46
CA ASP A 43 5.99 -11.03 -3.83
C ASP A 43 5.14 -10.62 -5.03
N TYR A 44 4.91 -9.33 -5.20
CA TYR A 44 3.98 -8.81 -6.22
C TYR A 44 4.57 -7.61 -6.96
N PRO A 45 5.68 -7.82 -7.69
CA PRO A 45 6.33 -6.68 -8.39
C PRO A 45 5.42 -6.00 -9.41
N LYS A 46 4.45 -6.70 -9.96
CA LYS A 46 3.51 -6.11 -10.91
C LYS A 46 2.57 -5.09 -10.26
N LEU A 47 2.47 -5.11 -8.93
CA LEU A 47 1.63 -4.16 -8.19
C LEU A 47 2.42 -2.96 -7.68
N SER A 48 3.71 -2.85 -8.05
CA SER A 48 4.60 -1.83 -7.48
C SER A 48 4.20 -0.40 -7.79
N LEU A 49 3.48 -0.17 -8.89
CA LEU A 49 3.05 1.18 -9.29
C LEU A 49 1.52 1.30 -9.33
N VAL A 50 0.83 0.40 -8.68
CA VAL A 50 -0.65 0.38 -8.67
C VAL A 50 -1.14 1.19 -7.47
N SER A 51 -1.96 2.20 -7.73
CA SER A 51 -2.36 3.18 -6.71
C SER A 51 -3.03 2.57 -5.48
N TRP A 52 -3.94 1.61 -5.65
CA TRP A 52 -4.61 1.01 -4.50
C TRP A 52 -3.65 0.21 -3.61
N ASN A 53 -2.50 -0.21 -4.17
CA ASN A 53 -1.51 -0.99 -3.42
C ASN A 53 -0.50 -0.11 -2.68
N LEU A 54 -0.66 1.20 -2.75
CA LEU A 54 0.29 2.15 -2.16
C LEU A 54 -0.40 3.02 -1.13
N ILE A 55 0.29 3.22 0.01
CA ILE A 55 -0.27 3.99 1.12
C ILE A 55 0.85 4.80 1.78
N SER A 56 0.54 6.05 2.13
CA SER A 56 1.48 6.93 2.80
C SER A 56 1.50 6.64 4.30
N LEU A 57 2.69 6.45 4.86
CA LEU A 57 2.87 6.12 6.27
C LEU A 57 4.03 6.93 6.86
N CYS A 58 3.98 7.16 8.18
CA CYS A 58 5.16 7.62 8.90
C CYS A 58 6.11 6.43 9.07
N SER A 59 7.38 6.72 9.40
CA SER A 59 8.39 5.68 9.50
C SER A 59 8.06 4.63 10.58
N GLU A 60 7.49 5.07 11.69
CA GLU A 60 7.09 4.14 12.75
C GLU A 60 6.04 3.15 12.29
N CYS A 61 4.99 3.65 11.65
CA CYS A 61 3.92 2.78 11.15
C CYS A 61 4.44 1.87 10.04
N HIS A 62 5.29 2.39 9.16
CA HIS A 62 5.89 1.57 8.12
C HIS A 62 6.67 0.40 8.71
N ASN A 63 7.47 0.67 9.75
CA ASN A 63 8.26 -0.37 10.41
C ASN A 63 7.40 -1.45 11.05
N LYS A 64 6.16 -1.12 11.40
CA LYS A 64 5.23 -2.09 12.01
C LYS A 64 4.55 -3.00 10.99
N MET A 65 4.75 -2.77 9.71
CA MET A 65 4.12 -3.59 8.66
C MET A 65 4.89 -4.86 8.35
N HIS A 66 6.18 -4.90 8.68
CA HIS A 66 7.08 -6.02 8.37
C HIS A 66 7.60 -6.67 9.63
N ASN A 67 7.68 -8.00 9.63
CA ASN A 67 8.37 -8.73 10.68
C ASN A 67 9.88 -8.49 10.56
N ARG A 68 10.53 -8.26 11.71
CA ARG A 68 11.95 -7.87 11.73
C ARG A 68 12.90 -8.93 11.18
N PHE A 69 12.53 -10.19 11.36
CA PHE A 69 13.46 -11.29 11.08
C PHE A 69 13.32 -11.88 9.68
N ASP A 70 12.10 -11.94 9.16
CA ASP A 70 11.85 -12.63 7.90
C ASP A 70 11.13 -11.77 6.86
N ASP A 71 10.87 -10.52 7.19
CA ASP A 71 10.24 -9.54 6.29
C ASP A 71 8.84 -9.94 5.80
N THR A 72 8.20 -10.88 6.49
CA THR A 72 6.80 -11.21 6.19
C THR A 72 5.89 -10.16 6.81
N PRO A 73 4.63 -10.04 6.32
CA PRO A 73 3.73 -9.05 6.90
C PRO A 73 3.33 -9.39 8.33
N THR A 74 3.28 -8.35 9.17
CA THR A 74 2.76 -8.46 10.53
C THR A 74 1.23 -8.53 10.48
N LYS A 75 0.58 -8.69 11.65
CA LYS A 75 -0.88 -8.61 11.73
C LYS A 75 -1.39 -7.28 11.17
N LEU A 76 -0.69 -6.18 11.44
CA LEU A 76 -1.05 -4.88 10.92
C LEU A 76 -0.92 -4.83 9.41
N GLY A 77 0.19 -5.36 8.87
CA GLY A 77 0.40 -5.46 7.43
C GLY A 77 -0.67 -6.29 6.76
N ILE A 78 -1.04 -7.43 7.36
CA ILE A 78 -2.12 -8.29 6.85
C ILE A 78 -3.47 -7.56 6.90
N SER A 79 -3.70 -6.79 7.95
CA SER A 79 -4.92 -6.00 8.09
C SER A 79 -5.09 -5.03 6.92
N LEU A 80 -4.01 -4.38 6.48
CA LEU A 80 -4.06 -3.51 5.30
C LEU A 80 -4.39 -4.31 4.04
N GLN A 81 -3.77 -5.48 3.89
CA GLN A 81 -4.04 -6.35 2.74
C GLN A 81 -5.51 -6.75 2.69
N GLU A 82 -6.09 -7.09 3.84
CA GLU A 82 -7.51 -7.47 3.93
C GLU A 82 -8.43 -6.35 3.47
N LYS A 83 -8.10 -5.13 3.77
CA LYS A 83 -8.88 -3.97 3.32
C LYS A 83 -8.86 -3.79 1.82
N LYS A 84 -7.83 -4.32 1.15
CA LYS A 84 -7.68 -4.23 -0.30
C LYS A 84 -7.94 -5.56 -0.99
N LYS A 85 -8.58 -6.48 -0.28
CA LYS A 85 -8.85 -7.82 -0.78
C LYS A 85 -9.62 -7.80 -2.09
N LYS A 86 -10.63 -6.95 -2.19
CA LYS A 86 -11.45 -6.87 -3.41
C LYS A 86 -10.62 -6.42 -4.61
N GLU A 87 -9.82 -5.38 -4.42
CA GLU A 87 -8.95 -4.89 -5.48
C GLU A 87 -7.95 -5.95 -5.90
N PHE A 88 -7.39 -6.65 -4.91
CA PHE A 88 -6.42 -7.71 -5.15
C PHE A 88 -7.05 -8.86 -5.93
N GLU A 89 -8.24 -9.30 -5.55
CA GLU A 89 -8.95 -10.37 -6.24
C GLU A 89 -9.29 -9.98 -7.66
N ASN A 90 -9.71 -8.73 -7.89
CA ASN A 90 -9.99 -8.23 -9.22
C ASN A 90 -8.73 -8.18 -10.09
N TRP A 91 -7.59 -7.97 -9.49
CA TRP A 91 -6.32 -8.01 -10.22
C TRP A 91 -5.94 -9.44 -10.59
N LEU A 92 -6.10 -10.39 -9.64
CA LEU A 92 -5.80 -11.81 -9.89
C LEU A 92 -6.75 -12.42 -10.92
N TYR A 93 -8.03 -12.09 -10.80
CA TYR A 93 -9.09 -12.65 -11.64
C TYR A 93 -9.93 -11.50 -12.21
N PRO A 94 -9.39 -10.78 -13.21
CA PRO A 94 -10.08 -9.61 -13.72
C PRO A 94 -11.42 -9.99 -14.36
N PRO A 95 -12.44 -9.13 -14.20
CA PRO A 95 -13.74 -9.36 -14.85
C PRO A 95 -13.55 -9.43 -16.35
N THR A 96 -14.26 -10.35 -16.98
CA THR A 96 -14.25 -10.48 -18.44
C THR A 96 -15.43 -9.74 -19.02
N ASN A 97 -15.45 -9.58 -20.35
CA ASN A 97 -16.59 -8.95 -21.02
C ASN A 97 -17.90 -9.71 -20.78
N ARG A 98 -17.81 -11.02 -20.54
CA ARG A 98 -19.00 -11.82 -20.25
C ARG A 98 -19.67 -11.41 -18.96
N ASP A 99 -18.87 -10.96 -17.99
CA ASP A 99 -19.39 -10.62 -16.67
C ASP A 99 -20.19 -9.31 -16.69
N LYS A 100 -20.14 -8.59 -17.78
CA LYS A 100 -20.84 -7.31 -17.94
C LYS A 100 -22.23 -7.44 -18.53
N ASN A 101 -22.58 -8.63 -18.96
CA ASN A 101 -23.86 -8.87 -19.62
C ASN A 101 -24.95 -9.27 -18.66
#